data_0ddcce7de28ca3398dfb75e7088628a5
#
_entry.id   0ddcce7de28ca3398dfb75e7088628a5
#
_cell.length_a   1.000
_cell.length_b   1.000
_cell.length_c   1.000
_cell.angle_alpha   90.00
_cell.angle_beta   90.00
_cell.angle_gamma   90.00
#
_symmetry.space_group_name_H-M   'P 1'
#
loop_
_entity.id
_entity.type
_entity.pdbx_description
1 polymer ?
#
loop_
_entity_poly.entity_id
_entity_poly.type
_entity_poly.pdbx_seq_one_letter_code
_entity_poly.pdbx_strand_id
1 'polypeptide(L)'
;EARVVDLCAGSGAIGLAVATETTCTEVWAVEKEAEPFALACQNRDAVGVPCLHLERGDATDPATLAHLDGMVDVVVTNPPYVPADEMPTQPEASADPHVALYGGSPDGTEIPARVARRALTLLRPGGVLLMEHSPSQEEAMVAIAAQLGMTDIATLPDLAGRRRFLSARAPESTKPTASVTQ
;
A
#
# COMPACT_ATOMS: atom_id res chain seq x y z
N GLU A 1 -11.48 -13.06 -11.90
CA GLU A 1 -10.98 -13.22 -10.53
C GLU A 1 -10.06 -12.04 -10.24
N ALA A 2 -10.41 -11.21 -9.24
CA ALA A 2 -9.62 -10.02 -8.92
C ALA A 2 -8.35 -10.40 -8.16
N ARG A 3 -7.25 -9.68 -8.40
CA ARG A 3 -6.00 -9.78 -7.65
C ARG A 3 -5.81 -8.54 -6.80
N VAL A 4 -5.65 -8.75 -5.50
CA VAL A 4 -5.42 -7.67 -4.53
C VAL A 4 -4.08 -7.88 -3.84
N VAL A 5 -3.33 -6.81 -3.66
CA VAL A 5 -2.08 -6.81 -2.90
C VAL A 5 -2.19 -5.86 -1.72
N ASP A 6 -1.89 -6.35 -0.52
CA ASP A 6 -1.77 -5.59 0.73
C ASP A 6 -0.27 -5.39 1.03
N LEU A 7 0.23 -4.18 0.83
CA LEU A 7 1.64 -3.83 1.11
C LEU A 7 1.76 -3.23 2.51
N CYS A 8 2.80 -3.60 3.24
CA CYS A 8 2.99 -3.24 4.65
C CYS A 8 1.87 -3.81 5.53
N ALA A 9 1.59 -5.10 5.38
CA ALA A 9 0.40 -5.76 5.89
C ALA A 9 0.33 -5.87 7.43
N GLY A 10 1.45 -5.72 8.14
CA GLY A 10 1.48 -5.87 9.60
C GLY A 10 0.96 -7.25 10.03
N SER A 11 -0.09 -7.26 10.83
CA SER A 11 -0.79 -8.48 11.26
C SER A 11 -1.66 -9.15 10.18
N GLY A 12 -1.70 -8.58 8.98
CA GLY A 12 -2.52 -9.06 7.86
C GLY A 12 -3.99 -8.65 7.91
N ALA A 13 -4.35 -7.68 8.75
CA ALA A 13 -5.76 -7.34 9.00
C ALA A 13 -6.52 -6.90 7.73
N ILE A 14 -5.90 -6.06 6.88
CA ILE A 14 -6.53 -5.59 5.63
C ILE A 14 -6.65 -6.76 4.64
N GLY A 15 -5.56 -7.48 4.39
CA GLY A 15 -5.57 -8.64 3.50
C GLY A 15 -6.58 -9.71 3.91
N LEU A 16 -6.70 -9.99 5.22
CA LEU A 16 -7.70 -10.91 5.78
C LEU A 16 -9.13 -10.42 5.56
N ALA A 17 -9.41 -9.14 5.82
CA ALA A 17 -10.72 -8.55 5.60
C ALA A 17 -11.13 -8.66 4.12
N VAL A 18 -10.24 -8.31 3.20
CA VAL A 18 -10.48 -8.45 1.75
C VAL A 18 -10.77 -9.91 1.38
N ALA A 19 -9.95 -10.85 1.87
CA ALA A 19 -10.09 -12.27 1.52
C ALA A 19 -11.35 -12.92 2.09
N THR A 20 -11.87 -12.41 3.21
CA THR A 20 -13.09 -12.95 3.85
C THR A 20 -14.38 -12.31 3.37
N GLU A 21 -14.33 -11.02 3.02
CA GLU A 21 -15.53 -10.23 2.69
C GLU A 21 -15.79 -10.16 1.17
N THR A 22 -14.85 -10.65 0.35
CA THR A 22 -15.00 -10.66 -1.12
C THR A 22 -15.06 -12.09 -1.64
N THR A 23 -15.68 -12.28 -2.82
CA THR A 23 -15.75 -13.56 -3.50
C THR A 23 -14.80 -13.60 -4.69
N CYS A 24 -14.17 -14.76 -4.95
CA CYS A 24 -13.29 -14.97 -6.11
C CYS A 24 -12.14 -13.97 -6.20
N THR A 25 -11.51 -13.66 -5.06
CA THR A 25 -10.37 -12.73 -4.99
C THR A 25 -9.14 -13.48 -4.50
N GLU A 26 -8.05 -13.35 -5.22
CA GLU A 26 -6.72 -13.77 -4.77
C GLU A 26 -6.03 -12.58 -4.09
N VAL A 27 -5.55 -12.77 -2.87
CA VAL A 27 -4.93 -11.71 -2.06
C VAL A 27 -3.49 -12.07 -1.74
N TRP A 28 -2.57 -11.16 -1.96
CA TRP A 28 -1.17 -11.25 -1.50
C TRP A 28 -0.93 -10.19 -0.45
N ALA A 29 -0.31 -10.55 0.67
CA ALA A 29 0.02 -9.62 1.72
C ALA A 29 1.53 -9.69 2.03
N VAL A 30 2.18 -8.51 2.02
CA VAL A 30 3.63 -8.37 2.20
C VAL A 30 3.92 -7.67 3.51
N GLU A 31 4.73 -8.33 4.35
CA GLU A 31 5.23 -7.76 5.60
C GLU A 31 6.74 -7.99 5.73
N LYS A 32 7.46 -6.95 6.12
CA LYS A 32 8.93 -6.99 6.23
C LYS A 32 9.40 -7.56 7.56
N GLU A 33 8.76 -7.15 8.65
CA GLU A 33 9.20 -7.46 10.00
C GLU A 33 8.77 -8.88 10.39
N ALA A 34 9.68 -9.62 11.04
CA ALA A 34 9.48 -11.02 11.34
C ALA A 34 8.31 -11.28 12.30
N GLU A 35 8.15 -10.43 13.29
CA GLU A 35 7.14 -10.60 14.35
C GLU A 35 5.72 -10.32 13.84
N PRO A 36 5.42 -9.16 13.18
CA PRO A 36 4.13 -8.95 12.52
C PRO A 36 3.83 -9.99 11.43
N PHE A 37 4.82 -10.41 10.65
CA PHE A 37 4.64 -11.47 9.65
C PHE A 37 4.22 -12.80 10.28
N ALA A 38 4.86 -13.19 11.40
CA ALA A 38 4.48 -14.41 12.12
C ALA A 38 3.04 -14.32 12.65
N LEU A 39 2.61 -13.15 13.13
CA LEU A 39 1.25 -12.90 13.55
C LEU A 39 0.27 -12.98 12.37
N ALA A 40 0.62 -12.42 11.21
CA ALA A 40 -0.21 -12.54 10.00
C ALA A 40 -0.41 -14.00 9.58
N CYS A 41 0.63 -14.84 9.67
CA CYS A 41 0.52 -16.28 9.43
C CYS A 41 -0.46 -16.96 10.40
N GLN A 42 -0.34 -16.66 11.69
CA GLN A 42 -1.27 -17.19 12.71
C GLN A 42 -2.71 -16.76 12.47
N ASN A 43 -2.93 -15.49 12.14
CA ASN A 43 -4.26 -14.95 11.85
C ASN A 43 -4.88 -15.60 10.61
N ARG A 44 -4.11 -15.74 9.51
CA ARG A 44 -4.57 -16.45 8.30
C ARG A 44 -4.99 -17.89 8.61
N ASP A 45 -4.17 -18.62 9.36
CA ASP A 45 -4.42 -20.01 9.68
C ASP A 45 -5.63 -20.17 10.61
N ALA A 46 -5.81 -19.24 11.56
CA ALA A 46 -6.97 -19.21 12.47
C ALA A 46 -8.29 -18.92 11.74
N VAL A 47 -8.26 -18.04 10.73
CA VAL A 47 -9.43 -17.69 9.92
C VAL A 47 -9.70 -18.75 8.84
N GLY A 48 -8.66 -19.46 8.39
CA GLY A 48 -8.79 -20.53 7.40
C GLY A 48 -9.04 -20.00 5.99
N VAL A 49 -8.30 -18.98 5.54
CA VAL A 49 -8.47 -18.29 4.24
C VAL A 49 -7.39 -18.73 3.26
N PRO A 50 -7.66 -19.73 2.39
CA PRO A 50 -6.64 -20.28 1.49
C PRO A 50 -6.22 -19.32 0.36
N CYS A 51 -7.06 -18.33 0.01
CA CYS A 51 -6.78 -17.34 -1.03
C CYS A 51 -5.89 -16.17 -0.55
N LEU A 52 -5.44 -16.16 0.71
CA LEU A 52 -4.48 -15.19 1.23
C LEU A 52 -3.07 -15.77 1.22
N HIS A 53 -2.23 -15.23 0.37
CA HIS A 53 -0.81 -15.56 0.22
C HIS A 53 0.03 -14.56 0.99
N LEU A 54 0.85 -15.03 1.92
CA LEU A 54 1.73 -14.17 2.72
C LEU A 54 3.16 -14.27 2.22
N GLU A 55 3.79 -13.12 1.97
CA GLU A 55 5.21 -13.03 1.60
C GLU A 55 5.95 -12.14 2.60
N ARG A 56 7.07 -12.65 3.13
CA ARG A 56 7.96 -11.82 3.94
C ARG A 56 8.92 -11.07 3.03
N GLY A 57 8.75 -9.75 2.90
CA GLY A 57 9.53 -8.92 1.99
C GLY A 57 9.40 -7.43 2.26
N ASP A 58 10.27 -6.64 1.65
CA ASP A 58 10.20 -5.19 1.70
C ASP A 58 9.26 -4.67 0.60
N ALA A 59 8.19 -3.99 0.99
CA ALA A 59 7.20 -3.39 0.09
C ALA A 59 7.79 -2.32 -0.86
N THR A 60 9.03 -1.89 -0.63
CA THR A 60 9.73 -0.93 -1.50
C THR A 60 10.72 -1.59 -2.45
N ASP A 61 10.97 -2.90 -2.30
CA ASP A 61 11.90 -3.65 -3.16
C ASP A 61 11.20 -4.04 -4.48
N PRO A 62 11.78 -3.70 -5.64
CA PRO A 62 11.23 -4.12 -6.95
C PRO A 62 11.11 -5.64 -7.12
N ALA A 63 11.89 -6.44 -6.39
CA ALA A 63 11.83 -7.89 -6.47
C ALA A 63 10.62 -8.49 -5.73
N THR A 64 10.08 -7.78 -4.73
CA THR A 64 8.92 -8.23 -3.96
C THR A 64 7.70 -8.39 -4.85
N LEU A 65 7.12 -9.60 -4.93
CA LEU A 65 5.99 -9.95 -5.80
C LEU A 65 6.20 -9.63 -7.29
N ALA A 66 7.44 -9.64 -7.81
CA ALA A 66 7.73 -9.26 -9.21
C ALA A 66 6.97 -10.11 -10.24
N HIS A 67 6.55 -11.31 -9.88
CA HIS A 67 5.73 -12.19 -10.73
C HIS A 67 4.30 -11.65 -10.94
N LEU A 68 3.86 -10.63 -10.20
CA LEU A 68 2.57 -9.97 -10.32
C LEU A 68 2.63 -8.61 -11.03
N ASP A 69 3.79 -8.20 -11.54
CA ASP A 69 3.96 -6.91 -12.20
C ASP A 69 2.96 -6.73 -13.37
N GLY A 70 2.22 -5.63 -13.34
CA GLY A 70 1.19 -5.29 -14.33
C GLY A 70 -0.06 -6.17 -14.29
N MET A 71 -0.27 -6.96 -13.23
CA MET A 71 -1.36 -7.95 -13.17
C MET A 71 -2.35 -7.72 -12.01
N VAL A 72 -2.09 -6.76 -11.13
CA VAL A 72 -2.87 -6.50 -9.91
C VAL A 72 -4.00 -5.53 -10.19
N ASP A 73 -5.21 -5.84 -9.73
CA ASP A 73 -6.39 -4.99 -9.87
C ASP A 73 -6.40 -3.87 -8.84
N VAL A 74 -6.04 -4.20 -7.59
CA VAL A 74 -6.06 -3.27 -6.46
C VAL A 74 -4.83 -3.48 -5.59
N VAL A 75 -4.13 -2.40 -5.27
CA VAL A 75 -3.15 -2.36 -4.19
C VAL A 75 -3.73 -1.56 -3.03
N VAL A 76 -3.76 -2.15 -1.86
CA VAL A 76 -4.09 -1.48 -0.59
C VAL A 76 -2.83 -1.40 0.26
N THR A 77 -2.67 -0.35 1.04
CA THR A 77 -1.51 -0.23 1.93
C THR A 77 -1.74 0.78 3.05
N ASN A 78 -1.25 0.44 4.24
CA ASN A 78 -1.07 1.37 5.34
C ASN A 78 0.44 1.42 5.67
N PRO A 79 1.23 2.18 4.91
CA PRO A 79 2.67 2.22 5.09
C PRO A 79 3.06 3.05 6.32
N PRO A 80 4.27 2.92 6.87
CA PRO A 80 4.82 3.88 7.81
C PRO A 80 4.80 5.29 7.20
N TYR A 81 4.16 6.26 7.86
CA TYR A 81 4.01 7.64 7.35
C TYR A 81 4.25 8.73 8.40
N VAL A 82 4.54 8.39 9.65
CA VAL A 82 4.76 9.38 10.72
C VAL A 82 6.03 10.19 10.43
N PRO A 83 5.98 11.54 10.48
CA PRO A 83 7.17 12.38 10.39
C PRO A 83 8.20 12.04 11.47
N ALA A 84 9.48 12.20 11.15
CA ALA A 84 10.58 11.76 12.02
C ALA A 84 10.65 12.50 13.37
N ASP A 85 10.10 13.72 13.41
CA ASP A 85 10.07 14.61 14.58
C ASP A 85 8.73 14.61 15.32
N GLU A 86 7.72 13.91 14.81
CA GLU A 86 6.43 13.77 15.47
C GLU A 86 6.41 12.52 16.37
N MET A 87 6.06 12.71 17.64
CA MET A 87 5.73 11.58 18.51
C MET A 87 4.26 11.20 18.29
N PRO A 88 3.97 9.90 18.05
CA PRO A 88 2.61 9.43 17.93
C PRO A 88 1.80 9.79 19.19
N THR A 89 0.65 10.43 19.00
CA THR A 89 -0.22 10.84 20.12
C THR A 89 -1.18 9.75 20.58
N GLN A 90 -1.23 8.63 19.85
CA GLN A 90 -2.11 7.51 20.18
C GLN A 90 -1.38 6.51 21.09
N PRO A 91 -1.99 6.07 22.21
CA PRO A 91 -1.36 5.12 23.14
C PRO A 91 -0.98 3.79 22.46
N GLU A 92 -1.77 3.36 21.46
CA GLU A 92 -1.54 2.14 20.69
C GLU A 92 -0.24 2.22 19.87
N ALA A 93 0.05 3.39 19.30
CA ALA A 93 1.26 3.60 18.51
C ALA A 93 2.55 3.54 19.33
N SER A 94 2.48 3.70 20.64
CA SER A 94 3.65 3.54 21.52
C SER A 94 4.07 2.07 21.72
N ALA A 95 3.21 1.13 21.34
CA ALA A 95 3.48 -0.31 21.38
C ALA A 95 4.04 -0.85 20.05
N ASP A 96 3.93 -0.07 18.96
CA ASP A 96 4.41 -0.47 17.64
C ASP A 96 5.92 -0.24 17.49
N PRO A 97 6.64 -1.11 16.78
CA PRO A 97 8.05 -0.89 16.48
C PRO A 97 8.27 0.42 15.72
N HIS A 98 9.34 1.15 16.01
CA HIS A 98 9.71 2.40 15.34
C HIS A 98 9.71 2.28 13.80
N VAL A 99 10.10 1.14 13.26
CA VAL A 99 10.13 0.85 11.81
C VAL A 99 8.72 0.82 11.19
N ALA A 100 7.71 0.51 11.98
CA ALA A 100 6.31 0.46 11.52
C ALA A 100 5.61 1.83 11.50
N LEU A 101 6.22 2.86 12.09
CA LEU A 101 5.61 4.17 12.28
C LEU A 101 6.18 5.24 11.36
N TYR A 102 7.52 5.34 11.27
CA TYR A 102 8.18 6.49 10.66
C TYR A 102 8.36 6.35 9.15
N GLY A 103 7.93 7.38 8.41
CA GLY A 103 7.92 7.41 6.94
C GLY A 103 9.27 7.71 6.27
N GLY A 104 10.38 7.76 7.01
CA GLY A 104 11.76 7.83 6.51
C GLY A 104 12.30 9.24 6.23
N SER A 105 11.46 10.24 6.04
CA SER A 105 11.83 11.65 5.82
C SER A 105 11.32 12.55 6.94
N PRO A 106 11.77 13.83 7.03
CA PRO A 106 11.25 14.76 8.02
C PRO A 106 9.72 14.92 7.97
N ASP A 107 9.14 14.89 6.77
CA ASP A 107 7.69 14.96 6.53
C ASP A 107 6.98 13.59 6.50
N GLY A 108 7.73 12.49 6.67
CA GLY A 108 7.20 11.12 6.69
C GLY A 108 6.73 10.59 5.33
N THR A 109 7.10 11.20 4.21
CA THR A 109 6.58 10.82 2.88
C THR A 109 7.50 9.91 2.06
N GLU A 110 8.75 9.68 2.47
CA GLU A 110 9.72 8.89 1.69
C GLU A 110 9.27 7.45 1.48
N ILE A 111 8.92 6.73 2.57
CA ILE A 111 8.47 5.34 2.47
C ILE A 111 7.14 5.24 1.70
N PRO A 112 6.10 6.06 2.00
CA PRO A 112 4.89 6.10 1.19
C PRO A 112 5.14 6.32 -0.30
N ALA A 113 6.05 7.22 -0.67
CA ALA A 113 6.39 7.46 -2.08
C ALA A 113 7.03 6.23 -2.75
N ARG A 114 7.92 5.52 -2.05
CA ARG A 114 8.54 4.29 -2.55
C ARG A 114 7.53 3.15 -2.68
N VAL A 115 6.63 3.00 -1.70
CA VAL A 115 5.53 2.02 -1.74
C VAL A 115 4.57 2.33 -2.90
N ALA A 116 4.20 3.62 -3.10
CA ALA A 116 3.36 4.02 -4.23
C ALA A 116 4.00 3.68 -5.59
N ARG A 117 5.32 3.84 -5.71
CA ARG A 117 6.07 3.44 -6.94
C ARG A 117 6.01 1.93 -7.16
N ARG A 118 6.19 1.12 -6.10
CA ARG A 118 6.07 -0.34 -6.20
C ARG A 118 4.63 -0.73 -6.56
N ALA A 119 3.64 -0.12 -5.92
CA ALA A 119 2.24 -0.34 -6.22
C ALA A 119 1.91 -0.08 -7.69
N LEU A 120 2.40 1.03 -8.26
CA LEU A 120 2.20 1.36 -9.67
C LEU A 120 2.77 0.28 -10.60
N THR A 121 3.92 -0.32 -10.27
CA THR A 121 4.51 -1.39 -11.07
C THR A 121 3.68 -2.68 -11.01
N LEU A 122 3.10 -3.00 -9.85
CA LEU A 122 2.22 -4.16 -9.67
C LEU A 122 0.88 -4.00 -10.40
N LEU A 123 0.33 -2.79 -10.40
CA LEU A 123 -0.99 -2.50 -10.95
C LEU A 123 -1.05 -2.73 -12.47
N ARG A 124 -2.11 -3.41 -12.92
CA ARG A 124 -2.47 -3.42 -14.34
C ARG A 124 -2.93 -2.04 -14.79
N PRO A 125 -2.98 -1.76 -16.10
CA PRO A 125 -3.60 -0.53 -16.62
C PRO A 125 -5.02 -0.35 -16.04
N GLY A 126 -5.31 0.85 -15.53
CA GLY A 126 -6.59 1.16 -14.86
C GLY A 126 -6.76 0.57 -13.45
N GLY A 127 -5.79 -0.20 -12.94
CA GLY A 127 -5.80 -0.71 -11.57
C GLY A 127 -5.73 0.40 -10.53
N VAL A 128 -6.16 0.13 -9.30
CA VAL A 128 -6.36 1.13 -8.23
C VAL A 128 -5.36 0.98 -7.10
N LEU A 129 -4.76 2.08 -6.69
CA LEU A 129 -4.04 2.22 -5.41
C LEU A 129 -4.96 2.87 -4.37
N LEU A 130 -5.03 2.25 -3.18
CA LEU A 130 -5.60 2.84 -1.97
C LEU A 130 -4.51 2.86 -0.89
N MET A 131 -4.12 4.05 -0.42
CA MET A 131 -3.01 4.22 0.53
C MET A 131 -3.41 5.13 1.69
N GLU A 132 -3.23 4.66 2.92
CA GLU A 132 -3.40 5.51 4.11
C GLU A 132 -2.23 6.50 4.23
N HIS A 133 -2.54 7.71 4.74
CA HIS A 133 -1.57 8.76 5.04
C HIS A 133 -2.07 9.66 6.19
N SER A 134 -1.19 10.45 6.78
CA SER A 134 -1.61 11.50 7.72
C SER A 134 -2.45 12.57 7.01
N PRO A 135 -3.47 13.14 7.66
CA PRO A 135 -4.20 14.29 7.10
C PRO A 135 -3.30 15.45 6.69
N SER A 136 -2.19 15.68 7.39
CA SER A 136 -1.20 16.71 7.04
C SER A 136 -0.41 16.43 5.77
N GLN A 137 -0.44 15.18 5.26
CA GLN A 137 0.29 14.75 4.07
C GLN A 137 -0.57 14.74 2.79
N GLU A 138 -1.83 15.15 2.85
CA GLU A 138 -2.77 15.06 1.71
C GLU A 138 -2.17 15.65 0.42
N GLU A 139 -1.71 16.89 0.46
CA GLU A 139 -1.16 17.58 -0.71
C GLU A 139 0.12 16.88 -1.25
N ALA A 140 0.98 16.44 -0.36
CA ALA A 140 2.21 15.74 -0.73
C ALA A 140 1.92 14.40 -1.41
N MET A 141 0.98 13.62 -0.88
CA MET A 141 0.60 12.32 -1.44
C MET A 141 -0.08 12.46 -2.80
N VAL A 142 -0.94 13.46 -2.99
CA VAL A 142 -1.53 13.80 -4.29
C VAL A 142 -0.43 14.18 -5.30
N ALA A 143 0.54 15.01 -4.89
CA ALA A 143 1.66 15.41 -5.75
C ALA A 143 2.54 14.20 -6.15
N ILE A 144 2.82 13.28 -5.20
CA ILE A 144 3.58 12.06 -5.46
C ILE A 144 2.85 11.18 -6.50
N ALA A 145 1.55 10.94 -6.33
CA ALA A 145 0.76 10.15 -7.27
C ALA A 145 0.77 10.79 -8.68
N ALA A 146 0.63 12.11 -8.77
CA ALA A 146 0.68 12.85 -10.03
C ALA A 146 2.07 12.76 -10.70
N GLN A 147 3.16 12.88 -9.94
CA GLN A 147 4.53 12.73 -10.45
C GLN A 147 4.82 11.31 -10.95
N LEU A 148 4.17 10.29 -10.38
CA LEU A 148 4.22 8.91 -10.85
C LEU A 148 3.38 8.68 -12.12
N GLY A 149 2.63 9.68 -12.59
CA GLY A 149 1.77 9.57 -13.77
C GLY A 149 0.45 8.85 -13.51
N MET A 150 0.06 8.70 -12.25
CA MET A 150 -1.26 8.14 -11.91
C MET A 150 -2.38 9.12 -12.29
N THR A 151 -3.58 8.59 -12.49
CA THR A 151 -4.80 9.32 -12.88
C THR A 151 -5.90 9.15 -11.83
N ASP A 152 -7.01 9.87 -11.97
CA ASP A 152 -8.17 9.82 -11.07
C ASP A 152 -7.77 9.96 -9.59
N ILE A 153 -6.82 10.88 -9.33
CA ILE A 153 -6.25 11.06 -8.00
C ILE A 153 -7.25 11.80 -7.11
N ALA A 154 -7.57 11.21 -5.99
CA ALA A 154 -8.48 11.77 -4.99
C ALA A 154 -8.02 11.40 -3.58
N THR A 155 -8.41 12.21 -2.60
CA THR A 155 -8.27 11.86 -1.19
C THR A 155 -9.64 11.58 -0.59
N LEU A 156 -9.79 10.42 0.05
CA LEU A 156 -11.01 9.96 0.66
C LEU A 156 -10.98 10.17 2.19
N PRO A 157 -12.12 10.51 2.79
CA PRO A 157 -12.21 10.68 4.24
C PRO A 157 -12.31 9.33 4.98
N ASP A 158 -11.83 9.32 6.22
CA ASP A 158 -12.14 8.27 7.19
C ASP A 158 -13.58 8.44 7.76
N LEU A 159 -13.99 7.53 8.63
CA LEU A 159 -15.32 7.58 9.26
C LEU A 159 -15.54 8.83 10.15
N ALA A 160 -14.48 9.52 10.55
CA ALA A 160 -14.52 10.78 11.27
C ALA A 160 -14.47 12.00 10.33
N GLY A 161 -14.47 11.81 9.01
CA GLY A 161 -14.43 12.86 8.01
C GLY A 161 -13.05 13.44 7.74
N ARG A 162 -11.96 12.85 8.29
CA ARG A 162 -10.59 13.30 8.04
C ARG A 162 -10.05 12.67 6.77
N ARG A 163 -9.45 13.44 5.88
CA ARG A 163 -8.85 12.95 4.64
C ARG A 163 -7.58 12.18 4.93
N ARG A 164 -7.65 10.86 4.81
CA ARG A 164 -6.58 9.92 5.19
C ARG A 164 -6.26 8.86 4.15
N PHE A 165 -6.98 8.79 3.06
CA PHE A 165 -6.77 7.75 2.06
C PHE A 165 -6.57 8.37 0.69
N LEU A 166 -5.36 8.20 0.12
CA LEU A 166 -5.12 8.45 -1.28
C LEU A 166 -5.78 7.35 -2.10
N SER A 167 -6.57 7.73 -3.09
CA SER A 167 -7.06 6.86 -4.15
C SER A 167 -6.49 7.35 -5.48
N ALA A 168 -5.86 6.47 -6.25
CA ALA A 168 -5.31 6.82 -7.56
C ALA A 168 -5.34 5.60 -8.50
N ARG A 169 -5.39 5.82 -9.83
CA ARG A 169 -5.37 4.77 -10.83
C ARG A 169 -4.06 4.73 -11.59
N ALA A 170 -3.60 3.53 -11.90
CA ALA A 170 -2.56 3.34 -12.90
C ALA A 170 -3.07 3.82 -14.27
N PRO A 171 -2.25 4.48 -15.10
CA PRO A 171 -2.67 4.97 -16.41
C PRO A 171 -3.14 3.80 -17.29
N GLU A 172 -4.15 4.05 -18.15
CA GLU A 172 -4.75 3.04 -19.05
C GLU A 172 -3.78 2.50 -20.12
N SER A 173 -2.71 3.24 -20.44
CA SER A 173 -1.71 2.85 -21.42
C SER A 173 -0.32 3.28 -20.99
N THR A 174 0.56 2.30 -20.86
CA THR A 174 2.01 2.52 -20.80
C THR A 174 2.64 2.52 -22.20
N LYS A 175 1.99 3.09 -23.23
CA LYS A 175 2.71 3.32 -24.48
C LYS A 175 3.72 4.42 -24.24
N PRO A 176 5.03 4.13 -24.32
CA PRO A 176 6.03 5.19 -24.36
C PRO A 176 5.69 6.06 -25.57
N THR A 177 5.49 7.34 -25.33
CA THR A 177 5.41 8.34 -26.43
C THR A 177 6.72 8.21 -27.19
N ALA A 178 6.67 7.60 -28.37
CA ALA A 178 7.79 7.59 -29.28
C ALA A 178 8.14 9.06 -29.55
N SER A 179 9.30 9.48 -29.08
CA SER A 179 9.88 10.76 -29.44
C SER A 179 10.03 10.78 -30.95
N VAL A 180 9.16 11.54 -31.62
CA VAL A 180 9.33 11.89 -33.02
C VAL A 180 10.54 12.80 -33.08
N THR A 181 11.69 12.22 -33.40
CA THR A 181 12.87 12.98 -33.84
C THR A 181 12.62 13.29 -35.32
N GLN A 182 12.38 14.56 -35.62
CA GLN A 182 12.63 15.15 -36.95
C GLN A 182 13.97 15.82 -36.92
#